data_631b7ffac7cc43da4c735cf88a72fd8a
#
_entry.id   631b7ffac7cc43da4c735cf88a72fd8a
#
_cell.length_a   1.000
_cell.length_b   1.000
_cell.length_c   1.000
_cell.angle_alpha   90.00
_cell.angle_beta   90.00
_cell.angle_gamma   90.00
#
_symmetry.space_group_name_H-M   'P 1'
#
loop_
_entity.id
_entity.type
_entity.pdbx_description
1 polymer ?
#
loop_
_entity_poly.entity_id
_entity_poly.type
_entity_poly.pdbx_seq_one_letter_code
_entity_poly.pdbx_strand_id
1 'polypeptide(L)'
;GFVYWHYWFGNGKRLLERPFNEVLASEQPNFPFALAWANETWSGSFHGLKEGNVLIEQTYPGDDDYIAHFNTVLPAFKDHRYITCEEKPVFFVYRPFELPDTKHFIELWRSLAIKNGLSDIYFVAIIGSLHTDDRANEMYNRAKNLGFDGVNVVNAYDAPITDLKYRLIRKVFFKNLKCIPDIRPYRADMFDSCLDGRMDVIPTVMPNWDHTPRTGKRGILLYGSTPVK
;
A
#
# COMPACT_ATOMS: atom_id res chain seq x y z
N GLY A 1 -10.81 6.84 9.01
CA GLY A 1 -9.97 5.86 9.73
C GLY A 1 -8.51 5.96 9.32
N PHE A 2 -7.66 5.28 10.07
CA PHE A 2 -6.25 5.11 9.72
C PHE A 2 -6.03 3.72 9.14
N VAL A 3 -5.06 3.60 8.20
CA VAL A 3 -4.54 2.31 7.76
C VAL A 3 -3.11 2.19 8.27
N TYR A 4 -2.88 1.26 9.20
CA TYR A 4 -1.54 1.00 9.72
C TYR A 4 -0.80 0.03 8.81
N TRP A 5 0.45 0.39 8.45
CA TRP A 5 1.35 -0.56 7.82
C TRP A 5 1.72 -1.66 8.79
N HIS A 6 1.45 -2.90 8.40
CA HIS A 6 1.78 -4.11 9.12
C HIS A 6 2.89 -4.85 8.37
N TYR A 7 3.92 -5.24 9.10
CA TYR A 7 5.10 -5.89 8.53
C TYR A 7 5.22 -7.30 9.07
N TRP A 8 5.08 -8.27 8.19
CA TRP A 8 5.26 -9.69 8.43
C TRP A 8 6.13 -10.24 7.30
N PHE A 9 7.38 -10.61 7.62
CA PHE A 9 8.40 -11.02 6.64
C PHE A 9 8.53 -12.55 6.50
N GLY A 10 7.62 -13.30 7.09
CA GLY A 10 7.66 -14.76 7.19
C GLY A 10 8.41 -15.24 8.43
N ASN A 11 8.18 -16.52 8.79
CA ASN A 11 8.74 -17.18 9.99
C ASN A 11 8.53 -16.38 11.30
N GLY A 12 7.39 -15.72 11.43
CA GLY A 12 7.07 -14.91 12.61
C GLY A 12 7.85 -13.60 12.72
N LYS A 13 8.64 -13.22 11.72
CA LYS A 13 9.48 -12.02 11.76
C LYS A 13 8.66 -10.77 11.51
N ARG A 14 8.57 -9.89 12.52
CA ARG A 14 7.86 -8.61 12.50
C ARG A 14 8.81 -7.44 12.68
N LEU A 15 8.45 -6.29 12.15
CA LEU A 15 9.12 -5.01 12.40
C LEU A 15 8.08 -3.90 12.57
N LEU A 16 8.46 -2.87 13.31
CA LEU A 16 7.66 -1.65 13.54
C LEU A 16 6.25 -1.93 14.09
N GLU A 17 6.07 -3.05 14.77
CA GLU A 17 4.79 -3.50 15.33
C GLU A 17 4.37 -2.73 16.58
N ARG A 18 5.33 -2.11 17.30
CA ARG A 18 5.09 -1.46 18.59
C ARG A 18 3.99 -0.39 18.54
N PRO A 19 4.00 0.59 17.62
CA PRO A 19 2.96 1.64 17.60
C PRO A 19 1.56 1.07 17.46
N PHE A 20 1.38 0.08 16.58
CA PHE A 20 0.08 -0.56 16.40
C PHE A 20 -0.33 -1.41 17.61
N ASN A 21 0.60 -2.17 18.19
CA ASN A 21 0.33 -2.96 19.38
C ASN A 21 -0.10 -2.08 20.57
N GLU A 22 0.50 -0.89 20.73
CA GLU A 22 0.12 0.08 21.76
C GLU A 22 -1.29 0.64 21.52
N VAL A 23 -1.66 0.95 20.27
CA VAL A 23 -3.01 1.40 19.90
C VAL A 23 -4.05 0.31 20.19
N LEU A 24 -3.73 -0.96 19.87
CA LEU A 24 -4.62 -2.07 20.13
C LEU A 24 -4.81 -2.32 21.65
N ALA A 25 -3.71 -2.34 22.39
CA ALA A 25 -3.73 -2.64 23.83
C ALA A 25 -4.33 -1.52 24.69
N SER A 26 -4.14 -0.26 24.30
CA SER A 26 -4.63 0.92 25.05
C SER A 26 -6.08 1.30 24.70
N GLU A 27 -6.63 0.74 23.63
CA GLU A 27 -7.91 1.17 23.02
C GLU A 27 -7.95 2.67 22.64
N GLN A 28 -6.77 3.30 22.52
CA GLN A 28 -6.63 4.72 22.17
C GLN A 28 -5.71 4.91 20.93
N PRO A 29 -6.02 5.88 20.06
CA PRO A 29 -7.25 6.69 20.06
C PRO A 29 -8.49 5.84 19.71
N ASN A 30 -9.63 6.22 20.22
CA ASN A 30 -10.92 5.63 19.78
C ASN A 30 -11.27 6.15 18.38
N PHE A 31 -10.58 5.63 17.39
CA PHE A 31 -10.70 6.04 15.98
C PHE A 31 -10.59 4.82 15.08
N PRO A 32 -11.41 4.73 14.02
CA PRO A 32 -11.43 3.58 13.14
C PRO A 32 -10.08 3.32 12.47
N PHE A 33 -9.68 2.04 12.36
CA PHE A 33 -8.44 1.64 11.71
C PHE A 33 -8.56 0.35 10.91
N ALA A 34 -7.63 0.12 10.01
CA ALA A 34 -7.41 -1.14 9.30
C ALA A 34 -5.92 -1.43 9.19
N LEU A 35 -5.56 -2.60 8.70
CA LEU A 35 -4.19 -3.03 8.47
C LEU A 35 -3.89 -3.16 6.98
N ALA A 36 -2.67 -2.76 6.60
CA ALA A 36 -2.11 -3.01 5.28
C ALA A 36 -0.81 -3.81 5.42
N TRP A 37 -0.79 -5.01 4.90
CA TRP A 37 0.42 -5.85 4.88
C TRP A 37 1.39 -5.34 3.82
N ALA A 38 2.52 -4.78 4.28
CA ALA A 38 3.62 -4.33 3.44
C ALA A 38 4.54 -5.52 3.12
N ASN A 39 4.05 -6.45 2.32
CA ASN A 39 4.73 -7.68 1.94
C ASN A 39 5.76 -7.44 0.83
N GLU A 40 6.82 -6.71 1.16
CA GLU A 40 7.92 -6.45 0.23
C GLU A 40 9.28 -6.59 0.91
N THR A 41 10.27 -7.04 0.15
CA THR A 41 11.68 -7.07 0.58
C THR A 41 12.21 -5.65 0.72
N TRP A 42 12.82 -5.34 1.85
CA TRP A 42 13.48 -4.06 2.03
C TRP A 42 14.90 -4.09 1.50
N SER A 43 15.17 -3.23 0.54
CA SER A 43 16.49 -3.05 -0.03
C SER A 43 17.07 -1.69 0.32
N GLY A 44 18.40 -1.61 0.38
CA GLY A 44 19.12 -0.38 0.69
C GLY A 44 18.91 0.73 -0.33
N SER A 45 18.53 0.42 -1.57
CA SER A 45 18.26 1.40 -2.62
C SER A 45 17.08 2.33 -2.28
N PHE A 46 16.06 1.83 -1.59
CA PHE A 46 14.93 2.62 -1.11
C PHE A 46 15.28 3.53 0.09
N HIS A 47 16.41 3.29 0.75
CA HIS A 47 16.84 4.01 1.94
C HIS A 47 18.11 4.85 1.72
N GLY A 48 18.44 5.17 0.45
CA GLY A 48 19.61 5.99 0.12
C GLY A 48 20.96 5.29 0.30
N LEU A 49 20.97 3.98 0.60
CA LEU A 49 22.17 3.16 0.67
C LEU A 49 22.57 2.66 -0.72
N LYS A 50 23.75 2.03 -0.82
CA LYS A 50 24.22 1.47 -2.09
C LYS A 50 23.25 0.41 -2.61
N GLU A 51 23.04 0.40 -3.93
CA GLU A 51 22.23 -0.61 -4.63
C GLU A 51 22.71 -2.03 -4.31
N GLY A 52 21.76 -2.95 -4.12
CA GLY A 52 22.03 -4.38 -3.98
C GLY A 52 22.06 -4.94 -2.55
N ASN A 53 22.01 -4.13 -1.50
CA ASN A 53 21.95 -4.67 -0.15
C ASN A 53 20.50 -4.93 0.26
N VAL A 54 20.14 -6.20 0.42
CA VAL A 54 18.89 -6.60 1.08
C VAL A 54 19.05 -6.35 2.58
N LEU A 55 18.15 -5.55 3.15
CA LEU A 55 18.09 -5.25 4.59
C LEU A 55 17.27 -6.32 5.31
N ILE A 56 16.15 -6.68 4.73
CA ILE A 56 15.28 -7.75 5.19
C ILE A 56 14.50 -8.32 4.01
N GLU A 57 14.52 -9.63 3.88
CA GLU A 57 13.83 -10.34 2.81
C GLU A 57 12.41 -10.69 3.22
N GLN A 58 11.46 -10.49 2.30
CA GLN A 58 10.11 -11.02 2.41
C GLN A 58 10.12 -12.46 1.95
N THR A 59 9.68 -13.36 2.81
CA THR A 59 9.55 -14.79 2.53
C THR A 59 8.11 -15.25 2.73
N TYR A 60 7.76 -16.37 2.12
CA TYR A 60 6.43 -16.99 2.20
C TYR A 60 6.59 -18.48 2.49
N PRO A 61 6.82 -18.86 3.77
CA PRO A 61 7.17 -20.25 4.15
C PRO A 61 6.05 -21.28 3.99
N GLY A 62 4.81 -20.83 3.74
CA GLY A 62 3.65 -21.70 3.54
C GLY A 62 2.61 -21.58 4.66
N ASP A 63 1.74 -22.60 4.77
CA ASP A 63 0.50 -22.53 5.55
C ASP A 63 0.73 -22.29 7.04
N ASP A 64 1.70 -22.93 7.66
CA ASP A 64 1.98 -22.73 9.09
C ASP A 64 2.33 -21.28 9.40
N ASP A 65 3.06 -20.61 8.51
CA ASP A 65 3.38 -19.18 8.64
C ASP A 65 2.17 -18.30 8.35
N TYR A 66 1.35 -18.63 7.37
CA TYR A 66 0.11 -17.92 7.10
C TYR A 66 -0.87 -18.01 8.26
N ILE A 67 -0.95 -19.17 8.92
CA ILE A 67 -1.76 -19.38 10.13
C ILE A 67 -1.21 -18.54 11.30
N ALA A 68 0.10 -18.54 11.51
CA ALA A 68 0.73 -17.73 12.55
C ALA A 68 0.52 -16.23 12.31
N HIS A 69 0.63 -15.78 11.06
CA HIS A 69 0.34 -14.40 10.65
C HIS A 69 -1.13 -14.04 10.93
N PHE A 70 -2.09 -14.87 10.50
CA PHE A 70 -3.51 -14.67 10.79
C PHE A 70 -3.76 -14.54 12.28
N ASN A 71 -3.25 -15.46 13.10
CA ASN A 71 -3.44 -15.44 14.55
C ASN A 71 -2.86 -14.18 15.19
N THR A 72 -1.81 -13.60 14.62
CA THR A 72 -1.20 -12.36 15.08
C THR A 72 -2.10 -11.15 14.84
N VAL A 73 -2.84 -11.11 13.73
CA VAL A 73 -3.72 -9.99 13.38
C VAL A 73 -5.18 -10.19 13.84
N LEU A 74 -5.56 -11.40 14.19
CA LEU A 74 -6.93 -11.73 14.63
C LEU A 74 -7.46 -10.85 15.78
N PRO A 75 -6.67 -10.49 16.81
CA PRO A 75 -7.13 -9.55 17.85
C PRO A 75 -7.54 -8.19 17.28
N ALA A 76 -6.84 -7.72 16.24
CA ALA A 76 -7.19 -6.47 15.55
C ALA A 76 -8.51 -6.62 14.81
N PHE A 77 -8.74 -7.71 14.08
CA PHE A 77 -10.00 -7.95 13.37
C PHE A 77 -11.22 -8.00 14.29
N LYS A 78 -11.02 -8.36 15.55
CA LYS A 78 -12.07 -8.41 16.58
C LYS A 78 -12.23 -7.10 17.36
N ASP A 79 -11.39 -6.10 17.13
CA ASP A 79 -11.51 -4.79 17.77
C ASP A 79 -12.71 -4.02 17.17
N HIS A 80 -13.54 -3.42 18.03
CA HIS A 80 -14.75 -2.69 17.63
C HIS A 80 -14.46 -1.47 16.73
N ARG A 81 -13.23 -0.96 16.74
CA ARG A 81 -12.75 0.15 15.88
C ARG A 81 -12.28 -0.32 14.50
N TYR A 82 -12.15 -1.65 14.30
CA TYR A 82 -11.61 -2.14 13.03
C TYR A 82 -12.58 -1.84 11.89
N ILE A 83 -12.05 -1.29 10.80
CA ILE A 83 -12.86 -0.94 9.63
C ILE A 83 -13.35 -2.22 8.96
N THR A 84 -14.66 -2.29 8.74
CA THR A 84 -15.33 -3.39 8.06
C THR A 84 -16.01 -2.92 6.77
N CYS A 85 -16.14 -3.83 5.82
CA CYS A 85 -16.98 -3.72 4.64
C CYS A 85 -17.90 -4.93 4.60
N GLU A 86 -19.23 -4.72 4.57
CA GLU A 86 -20.20 -5.82 4.64
C GLU A 86 -19.96 -6.73 5.86
N GLU A 87 -19.68 -6.15 7.02
CA GLU A 87 -19.35 -6.84 8.29
C GLU A 87 -18.06 -7.68 8.24
N LYS A 88 -17.26 -7.56 7.18
CA LYS A 88 -15.97 -8.24 7.00
C LYS A 88 -14.83 -7.29 7.32
N PRO A 89 -13.86 -7.63 8.18
CA PRO A 89 -12.70 -6.80 8.42
C PRO A 89 -11.90 -6.59 7.11
N VAL A 90 -11.53 -5.34 6.84
CA VAL A 90 -10.81 -4.95 5.62
C VAL A 90 -9.32 -5.18 5.82
N PHE A 91 -8.69 -5.97 4.94
CA PHE A 91 -7.26 -6.23 4.97
C PHE A 91 -6.60 -5.91 3.63
N PHE A 92 -5.65 -4.97 3.64
CA PHE A 92 -4.94 -4.57 2.44
C PHE A 92 -3.67 -5.40 2.24
N VAL A 93 -3.38 -5.75 0.99
CA VAL A 93 -2.13 -6.42 0.58
C VAL A 93 -1.38 -5.53 -0.42
N TYR A 94 -0.16 -5.12 -0.05
CA TYR A 94 0.62 -4.14 -0.81
C TYR A 94 1.20 -4.70 -2.11
N ARG A 95 1.71 -5.94 -2.09
CA ARG A 95 2.22 -6.64 -3.26
C ARG A 95 1.36 -7.87 -3.56
N PRO A 96 0.14 -7.67 -4.08
CA PRO A 96 -0.84 -8.76 -4.20
C PRO A 96 -0.42 -9.86 -5.18
N PHE A 97 0.54 -9.57 -6.06
CA PHE A 97 1.01 -10.48 -7.11
C PHE A 97 2.37 -11.12 -6.83
N GLU A 98 2.97 -10.83 -5.67
CA GLU A 98 4.27 -11.38 -5.27
C GLU A 98 4.16 -12.61 -4.36
N LEU A 99 2.97 -12.92 -3.83
CA LEU A 99 2.75 -14.17 -3.13
C LEU A 99 2.81 -15.34 -4.11
N PRO A 100 3.46 -16.45 -3.76
CA PRO A 100 3.57 -17.63 -4.63
C PRO A 100 2.21 -18.22 -5.03
N ASP A 101 1.27 -18.29 -4.08
CA ASP A 101 -0.12 -18.68 -4.30
C ASP A 101 -1.07 -17.76 -3.53
N THR A 102 -1.35 -16.61 -4.11
CA THR A 102 -2.24 -15.60 -3.53
C THR A 102 -3.65 -16.13 -3.30
N LYS A 103 -4.15 -16.94 -4.23
CA LYS A 103 -5.51 -17.48 -4.13
C LYS A 103 -5.64 -18.42 -2.93
N HIS A 104 -4.69 -19.34 -2.76
CA HIS A 104 -4.64 -20.23 -1.62
C HIS A 104 -4.53 -19.46 -0.30
N PHE A 105 -3.67 -18.44 -0.22
CA PHE A 105 -3.54 -17.58 0.95
C PHE A 105 -4.89 -16.94 1.35
N ILE A 106 -5.62 -16.38 0.38
CA ILE A 106 -6.94 -15.76 0.60
C ILE A 106 -7.95 -16.81 1.09
N GLU A 107 -8.03 -17.97 0.43
CA GLU A 107 -8.95 -19.06 0.80
C GLU A 107 -8.65 -19.60 2.21
N LEU A 108 -7.38 -19.77 2.56
CA LEU A 108 -6.95 -20.21 3.89
C LEU A 108 -7.37 -19.20 4.96
N TRP A 109 -7.11 -17.92 4.76
CA TRP A 109 -7.45 -16.88 5.73
C TRP A 109 -8.96 -16.70 5.90
N ARG A 110 -9.74 -16.80 4.84
CA ARG A 110 -11.22 -16.84 4.93
C ARG A 110 -11.71 -18.01 5.77
N SER A 111 -11.14 -19.19 5.55
CA SER A 111 -11.47 -20.38 6.35
C SER A 111 -11.11 -20.18 7.82
N LEU A 112 -9.97 -19.57 8.11
CA LEU A 112 -9.54 -19.26 9.48
C LEU A 112 -10.45 -18.20 10.13
N ALA A 113 -10.87 -17.18 9.36
CA ALA A 113 -11.79 -16.15 9.82
C ALA A 113 -13.12 -16.77 10.30
N ILE A 114 -13.74 -17.61 9.49
CA ILE A 114 -14.99 -18.32 9.82
C ILE A 114 -14.80 -19.18 11.06
N LYS A 115 -13.72 -19.95 11.14
CA LYS A 115 -13.41 -20.79 12.33
C LYS A 115 -13.24 -19.98 13.62
N ASN A 116 -12.87 -18.71 13.50
CA ASN A 116 -12.67 -17.81 14.65
C ASN A 116 -13.85 -16.87 14.92
N GLY A 117 -15.01 -17.10 14.27
CA GLY A 117 -16.26 -16.37 14.52
C GLY A 117 -16.37 -15.03 13.77
N LEU A 118 -15.55 -14.80 12.76
CA LEU A 118 -15.74 -13.70 11.79
C LEU A 118 -16.63 -14.19 10.64
N SER A 119 -17.34 -13.27 9.97
CA SER A 119 -18.15 -13.62 8.80
C SER A 119 -17.29 -14.01 7.60
N ASP A 120 -16.22 -13.26 7.36
CA ASP A 120 -15.23 -13.43 6.28
C ASP A 120 -14.12 -12.39 6.48
N ILE A 121 -13.26 -12.16 5.46
CA ILE A 121 -12.33 -11.04 5.36
C ILE A 121 -12.55 -10.35 4.01
N TYR A 122 -12.60 -9.01 4.02
CA TYR A 122 -12.63 -8.20 2.81
C TYR A 122 -11.19 -7.86 2.39
N PHE A 123 -10.67 -8.60 1.41
CA PHE A 123 -9.31 -8.40 0.91
C PHE A 123 -9.24 -7.28 -0.13
N VAL A 124 -8.32 -6.34 0.06
CA VAL A 124 -8.06 -5.25 -0.88
C VAL A 124 -6.65 -5.37 -1.46
N ALA A 125 -6.56 -5.49 -2.78
CA ALA A 125 -5.28 -5.44 -3.49
C ALA A 125 -4.84 -3.98 -3.66
N ILE A 126 -3.63 -3.62 -3.22
CA ILE A 126 -3.02 -2.35 -3.58
C ILE A 126 -2.28 -2.55 -4.91
N ILE A 127 -2.75 -1.87 -5.94
CA ILE A 127 -2.10 -1.91 -7.26
C ILE A 127 -1.45 -0.55 -7.54
N GLY A 128 -0.23 -0.58 -8.07
CA GLY A 128 0.47 0.63 -8.46
C GLY A 128 -0.20 1.26 -9.67
N SER A 129 0.02 2.56 -9.79
CA SER A 129 -0.37 3.33 -10.94
C SER A 129 0.27 2.79 -12.21
N LEU A 130 -0.52 2.72 -13.21
CA LEU A 130 -0.14 2.24 -14.53
C LEU A 130 -0.61 3.27 -15.54
N HIS A 131 0.34 3.87 -16.21
CA HIS A 131 0.15 4.98 -17.15
C HIS A 131 -0.81 4.73 -18.32
N THR A 132 -1.45 3.59 -18.40
CA THR A 132 -2.41 3.26 -19.44
C THR A 132 -3.63 2.59 -18.84
N ASP A 133 -4.81 3.01 -19.26
CA ASP A 133 -6.10 2.45 -18.84
C ASP A 133 -6.15 0.93 -19.02
N ASP A 134 -5.56 0.42 -20.09
CA ASP A 134 -5.53 -1.02 -20.39
C ASP A 134 -4.80 -1.81 -19.30
N ARG A 135 -3.65 -1.32 -18.84
CA ARG A 135 -2.84 -1.99 -17.83
C ARG A 135 -3.47 -1.92 -16.45
N ALA A 136 -4.12 -0.82 -16.12
CA ALA A 136 -4.85 -0.67 -14.87
C ALA A 136 -6.02 -1.64 -14.81
N ASN A 137 -6.77 -1.78 -15.90
CA ASN A 137 -7.84 -2.77 -16.04
C ASN A 137 -7.34 -4.21 -15.99
N GLU A 138 -6.18 -4.51 -16.60
CA GLU A 138 -5.56 -5.83 -16.53
C GLU A 138 -5.22 -6.20 -15.09
N MET A 139 -4.59 -5.30 -14.32
CA MET A 139 -4.24 -5.58 -12.94
C MET A 139 -5.46 -5.66 -12.02
N TYR A 140 -6.48 -4.83 -12.26
CA TYR A 140 -7.76 -4.96 -11.58
C TYR A 140 -8.36 -6.36 -11.81
N ASN A 141 -8.50 -6.79 -13.07
CA ASN A 141 -9.04 -8.09 -13.39
C ASN A 141 -8.19 -9.23 -12.80
N ARG A 142 -6.87 -9.09 -12.82
CA ARG A 142 -5.97 -10.06 -12.20
C ARG A 142 -6.21 -10.16 -10.69
N ALA A 143 -6.34 -9.04 -9.98
CA ALA A 143 -6.64 -9.03 -8.56
C ALA A 143 -7.99 -9.71 -8.26
N LYS A 144 -9.04 -9.40 -9.03
CA LYS A 144 -10.36 -10.02 -8.88
C LYS A 144 -10.29 -11.53 -9.10
N ASN A 145 -9.57 -12.00 -10.12
CA ASN A 145 -9.39 -13.43 -10.42
C ASN A 145 -8.62 -14.18 -9.32
N LEU A 146 -7.79 -13.50 -8.54
CA LEU A 146 -7.08 -14.06 -7.39
C LEU A 146 -7.95 -14.10 -6.12
N GLY A 147 -9.15 -13.52 -6.13
CA GLY A 147 -10.09 -13.56 -5.03
C GLY A 147 -10.13 -12.30 -4.16
N PHE A 148 -9.49 -11.21 -4.57
CA PHE A 148 -9.64 -9.92 -3.88
C PHE A 148 -11.05 -9.35 -4.05
N ASP A 149 -11.61 -8.83 -2.96
CA ASP A 149 -12.95 -8.22 -2.94
C ASP A 149 -12.92 -6.78 -3.48
N GLY A 150 -11.85 -6.06 -3.17
CA GLY A 150 -11.66 -4.69 -3.62
C GLY A 150 -10.23 -4.43 -4.12
N VAL A 151 -10.07 -3.28 -4.75
CA VAL A 151 -8.79 -2.81 -5.29
C VAL A 151 -8.56 -1.36 -4.86
N ASN A 152 -7.38 -1.07 -4.33
CA ASN A 152 -6.91 0.30 -4.11
C ASN A 152 -5.92 0.66 -5.22
N VAL A 153 -6.26 1.70 -6.00
CA VAL A 153 -5.43 2.17 -7.12
C VAL A 153 -4.59 3.37 -6.67
N VAL A 154 -3.26 3.22 -6.70
CA VAL A 154 -2.32 4.27 -6.32
C VAL A 154 -1.76 4.94 -7.56
N ASN A 155 -2.42 6.01 -8.03
CA ASN A 155 -2.03 6.75 -9.23
C ASN A 155 -1.01 7.88 -8.99
N ALA A 156 -0.61 8.11 -7.75
CA ALA A 156 0.09 9.32 -7.34
C ALA A 156 1.54 9.45 -7.82
N TYR A 157 2.20 8.33 -8.14
CA TYR A 157 3.64 8.35 -8.46
C TYR A 157 3.96 8.55 -9.93
N ASP A 158 2.99 8.45 -10.81
CA ASP A 158 3.21 8.26 -12.23
C ASP A 158 2.78 9.44 -13.11
N ALA A 159 2.40 10.57 -12.49
CA ALA A 159 2.19 11.79 -13.28
C ALA A 159 3.44 12.06 -14.10
N PRO A 160 3.39 11.93 -15.44
CA PRO A 160 4.57 12.15 -16.28
C PRO A 160 5.05 13.58 -16.07
N ILE A 161 6.37 13.77 -15.99
CA ILE A 161 6.95 15.11 -16.08
C ILE A 161 6.76 15.57 -17.54
N THR A 162 5.54 15.97 -17.86
CA THR A 162 5.15 16.36 -19.22
C THR A 162 5.53 17.80 -19.55
N ASP A 163 5.88 18.60 -18.53
CA ASP A 163 6.28 19.98 -18.75
C ASP A 163 7.73 20.05 -19.21
N LEU A 164 7.89 20.24 -20.54
CA LEU A 164 9.20 20.41 -21.19
C LEU A 164 9.97 21.59 -20.60
N LYS A 165 9.27 22.66 -20.19
CA LYS A 165 9.86 23.85 -19.56
C LYS A 165 10.45 23.49 -18.21
N TYR A 166 9.73 22.71 -17.40
CA TYR A 166 10.22 22.25 -16.11
C TYR A 166 11.45 21.33 -16.25
N ARG A 167 11.44 20.41 -17.22
CA ARG A 167 12.62 19.57 -17.54
C ARG A 167 13.83 20.41 -17.93
N LEU A 168 13.61 21.49 -18.68
CA LEU A 168 14.67 22.40 -19.12
C LEU A 168 15.22 23.24 -17.95
N ILE A 169 14.33 23.80 -17.13
CA ILE A 169 14.68 24.55 -15.91
C ILE A 169 15.48 23.66 -14.97
N ARG A 170 15.04 22.43 -14.75
CA ARG A 170 15.77 21.45 -13.93
C ARG A 170 17.17 21.18 -14.49
N LYS A 171 17.28 21.01 -15.80
CA LYS A 171 18.57 20.74 -16.47
C LYS A 171 19.54 21.92 -16.41
N VAL A 172 19.05 23.15 -16.50
CA VAL A 172 19.86 24.36 -16.57
C VAL A 172 20.21 24.92 -15.20
N PHE A 173 19.21 25.13 -14.35
CA PHE A 173 19.39 25.81 -13.06
C PHE A 173 19.82 24.87 -11.93
N PHE A 174 19.47 23.60 -12.01
CA PHE A 174 19.66 22.64 -10.91
C PHE A 174 20.74 21.60 -11.18
N LYS A 175 21.48 21.73 -12.28
CA LYS A 175 22.55 20.82 -12.67
C LYS A 175 23.64 20.65 -11.57
N ASN A 176 23.85 21.68 -10.78
CA ASN A 176 24.87 21.72 -9.73
C ASN A 176 24.34 21.48 -8.31
N LEU A 177 23.03 21.42 -8.11
CA LEU A 177 22.43 21.15 -6.81
C LEU A 177 22.21 19.64 -6.65
N LYS A 178 23.04 19.03 -5.81
CA LYS A 178 23.05 17.56 -5.59
C LYS A 178 21.79 17.00 -4.94
N CYS A 179 20.82 17.83 -4.55
CA CYS A 179 19.71 17.46 -3.65
C CYS A 179 18.33 17.95 -4.11
N ILE A 180 18.09 18.15 -5.43
CA ILE A 180 16.76 18.58 -5.84
C ILE A 180 15.90 17.38 -6.21
N PRO A 181 14.77 17.20 -5.50
CA PRO A 181 13.82 16.17 -5.81
C PRO A 181 13.14 16.39 -7.15
N ASP A 182 12.49 15.37 -7.65
CA ASP A 182 11.59 15.48 -8.77
C ASP A 182 10.31 16.17 -8.31
N ILE A 183 10.20 17.48 -8.59
CA ILE A 183 9.04 18.28 -8.20
C ILE A 183 7.96 18.12 -9.28
N ARG A 184 6.80 17.61 -8.88
CA ARG A 184 5.66 17.39 -9.76
C ARG A 184 4.48 18.23 -9.33
N PRO A 185 3.81 18.96 -10.25
CA PRO A 185 2.59 19.65 -9.93
C PRO A 185 1.48 18.61 -9.64
N TYR A 186 0.62 18.93 -8.69
CA TYR A 186 -0.62 18.19 -8.51
C TYR A 186 -1.48 18.29 -9.77
N ARG A 187 -2.04 17.19 -10.22
CA ARG A 187 -2.85 17.12 -11.44
C ARG A 187 -4.20 16.47 -11.16
N ALA A 188 -5.23 17.02 -11.81
CA ALA A 188 -6.59 16.48 -11.72
C ALA A 188 -6.76 15.13 -12.46
N ASP A 189 -5.87 14.80 -13.40
CA ASP A 189 -5.84 13.55 -14.15
C ASP A 189 -5.24 12.36 -13.36
N MET A 190 -5.04 12.52 -12.05
CA MET A 190 -4.74 11.41 -11.14
C MET A 190 -5.93 10.47 -10.94
N PHE A 191 -7.13 10.88 -11.35
CA PHE A 191 -8.32 10.05 -11.31
C PHE A 191 -8.55 9.35 -12.64
N ASP A 192 -8.72 8.04 -12.57
CA ASP A 192 -9.21 7.21 -13.67
C ASP A 192 -10.72 7.05 -13.51
N SER A 193 -11.50 7.75 -14.34
CA SER A 193 -12.96 7.68 -14.27
C SER A 193 -13.52 6.28 -14.53
N CYS A 194 -12.80 5.43 -15.25
CA CYS A 194 -13.22 4.06 -15.56
C CYS A 194 -13.03 3.10 -14.37
N LEU A 195 -11.95 3.28 -13.60
CA LEU A 195 -11.66 2.44 -12.44
C LEU A 195 -12.20 3.04 -11.14
N ASP A 196 -11.92 4.32 -10.89
CA ASP A 196 -12.28 4.98 -9.63
C ASP A 196 -13.80 5.13 -9.44
N GLY A 197 -14.59 4.99 -10.50
CA GLY A 197 -16.04 4.95 -10.45
C GLY A 197 -16.65 3.61 -10.03
N ARG A 198 -15.86 2.56 -9.86
CA ARG A 198 -16.36 1.23 -9.47
C ARG A 198 -16.57 1.17 -7.96
N MET A 199 -17.62 0.48 -7.53
CA MET A 199 -17.97 0.35 -6.12
C MET A 199 -16.96 -0.45 -5.29
N ASP A 200 -16.17 -1.30 -5.92
CA ASP A 200 -15.12 -2.12 -5.31
C ASP A 200 -13.71 -1.57 -5.53
N VAL A 201 -13.62 -0.31 -5.98
CA VAL A 201 -12.35 0.41 -6.12
C VAL A 201 -12.26 1.51 -5.08
N ILE A 202 -11.14 1.54 -4.37
CA ILE A 202 -10.79 2.58 -3.40
C ILE A 202 -9.78 3.51 -4.08
N PRO A 203 -10.20 4.71 -4.52
CA PRO A 203 -9.31 5.65 -5.17
C PRO A 203 -8.31 6.25 -4.17
N THR A 204 -7.13 6.61 -4.66
CA THR A 204 -6.12 7.27 -3.84
C THR A 204 -6.06 8.76 -4.15
N VAL A 205 -6.23 9.58 -3.13
CA VAL A 205 -5.99 11.02 -3.17
C VAL A 205 -4.73 11.33 -2.37
N MET A 206 -3.76 11.97 -3.00
CA MET A 206 -2.51 12.36 -2.35
C MET A 206 -2.44 13.88 -2.23
N PRO A 207 -2.83 14.45 -1.08
CA PRO A 207 -2.90 15.90 -0.91
C PRO A 207 -1.51 16.56 -0.93
N ASN A 208 -0.52 15.93 -0.34
CA ASN A 208 0.88 16.35 -0.35
C ASN A 208 1.79 15.14 -0.24
N TRP A 209 2.95 15.20 -0.89
CA TRP A 209 3.95 14.16 -0.78
C TRP A 209 5.36 14.72 -0.85
N ASP A 210 6.17 14.42 0.13
CA ASP A 210 7.60 14.67 0.11
C ASP A 210 8.37 13.42 0.50
N HIS A 211 8.99 12.80 -0.48
CA HIS A 211 9.80 11.60 -0.31
C HIS A 211 11.29 11.91 -0.11
N THR A 212 11.67 13.17 -0.11
CA THR A 212 13.07 13.60 -0.04
C THR A 212 13.78 13.25 1.26
N PRO A 213 13.12 13.25 2.43
CA PRO A 213 13.77 12.83 3.67
C PRO A 213 14.27 11.39 3.62
N ARG A 214 13.60 10.50 2.85
CA ARG A 214 13.96 9.09 2.72
C ARG A 214 14.95 8.82 1.59
N THR A 215 14.79 9.47 0.44
CA THR A 215 15.50 9.12 -0.80
C THR A 215 16.41 10.23 -1.33
N GLY A 216 16.47 11.38 -0.65
CA GLY A 216 17.30 12.52 -1.04
C GLY A 216 16.96 13.00 -2.48
N LYS A 217 17.96 13.15 -3.30
CA LYS A 217 17.82 13.62 -4.69
C LYS A 217 16.98 12.71 -5.62
N ARG A 218 16.70 11.48 -5.19
CA ARG A 218 15.81 10.54 -5.90
C ARG A 218 14.35 10.68 -5.43
N GLY A 219 14.10 11.55 -4.46
CA GLY A 219 12.76 11.79 -3.94
C GLY A 219 11.85 12.50 -4.93
N ILE A 220 10.56 12.33 -4.71
CA ILE A 220 9.50 13.04 -5.41
C ILE A 220 8.87 14.02 -4.43
N LEU A 221 8.68 15.25 -4.86
CA LEU A 221 7.94 16.28 -4.15
C LEU A 221 6.73 16.67 -4.97
N LEU A 222 5.53 16.42 -4.45
CA LEU A 222 4.29 16.94 -5.03
C LEU A 222 3.99 18.32 -4.44
N TYR A 223 3.61 19.26 -5.29
CA TYR A 223 3.30 20.62 -4.86
C TYR A 223 2.02 21.14 -5.54
N GLY A 224 1.46 22.19 -4.97
CA GLY A 224 0.30 22.87 -5.53
C GLY A 224 -1.02 22.17 -5.25
N SER A 225 -1.05 21.19 -4.35
CA SER A 225 -2.29 20.66 -3.80
C SER A 225 -2.85 21.68 -2.81
N THR A 226 -3.91 22.37 -3.21
CA THR A 226 -4.65 23.30 -2.35
C THR A 226 -6.11 22.88 -2.32
N PRO A 227 -6.86 23.21 -1.24
CA PRO A 227 -8.27 22.86 -1.14
C PRO A 227 -9.16 23.44 -2.26
N VAL A 228 -8.62 24.34 -3.06
CA VAL A 228 -9.33 25.06 -4.14
C VAL A 228 -9.02 24.49 -5.53
N LYS A 229 -8.17 23.45 -5.61
CA LYS A 229 -7.82 22.82 -6.88
C LYS A 229 -8.36 21.41 -6.96
#